data_96a46ca885cf5ecf98f4b9b805ae8bae
#
_entry.id   96a46ca885cf5ecf98f4b9b805ae8bae
#
_cell.length_a   1.000
_cell.length_b   1.000
_cell.length_c   1.000
_cell.angle_alpha   90.00
_cell.angle_beta   90.00
_cell.angle_gamma   90.00
#
_symmetry.space_group_name_H-M   'P 1'
#
loop_
_entity.id
_entity.type
_entity.pdbx_description
1 polymer ?
#
loop_
_entity_poly.entity_id
_entity_poly.type
_entity_poly.pdbx_seq_one_letter_code
_entity_poly.pdbx_strand_id
1 'polypeptide(L)'
;MNTAQSCYAICVVNPADIFLKGGTLLTPEEVLELRKAQQLELLAEVCSLYYEQEMTQAEIAEKFFISRSRVSRLLTMAREEGVISFNIKHFGERCFEFEQMFKRKYQLDDIFILNSDGHDEAQMRTLMGEMAANYINKQLKPRQTVGISWGKSMEQTIAALKPAPYLNLEVVQVIGGILVQNPVINIPRLLGTMVEKFGATGVALNAPLLLDSPEACRLIKQQPAIAFALDKARKADLILTGVGGVNKDTLSYLWSGIDTDREFQPL
;
A
#
# COMPACT_ATOMS: atom_id res chain seq x y z
N MET A 1 -33.58 -20.58 -20.08
CA MET A 1 -32.29 -20.50 -20.79
C MET A 1 -31.25 -21.15 -19.87
N ASN A 2 -30.77 -22.34 -20.25
CA ASN A 2 -29.94 -23.21 -19.46
C ASN A 2 -28.48 -22.70 -19.39
N THR A 3 -28.01 -22.44 -18.18
CA THR A 3 -26.56 -22.37 -17.92
C THR A 3 -26.09 -23.76 -17.52
N ALA A 4 -25.40 -24.42 -18.43
CA ALA A 4 -24.78 -25.69 -18.18
C ALA A 4 -23.64 -25.54 -17.16
N GLN A 5 -23.84 -26.05 -15.96
CA GLN A 5 -22.78 -26.34 -15.00
C GLN A 5 -21.99 -27.55 -15.53
N SER A 6 -20.74 -27.29 -15.96
CA SER A 6 -19.79 -28.36 -16.27
C SER A 6 -19.30 -28.97 -14.97
N CYS A 7 -19.90 -30.07 -14.55
CA CYS A 7 -19.32 -30.94 -13.54
C CYS A 7 -18.15 -31.72 -14.15
N TYR A 8 -16.93 -31.44 -13.75
CA TYR A 8 -15.78 -32.29 -14.01
C TYR A 8 -15.75 -33.41 -12.98
N ALA A 9 -16.09 -34.63 -13.42
CA ALA A 9 -15.90 -35.81 -12.61
C ALA A 9 -14.42 -36.22 -12.69
N ILE A 10 -13.72 -36.25 -11.56
CA ILE A 10 -12.37 -36.80 -11.46
C ILE A 10 -12.54 -38.31 -11.42
N CYS A 11 -12.24 -39.00 -12.54
CA CYS A 11 -12.04 -40.42 -12.55
C CYS A 11 -10.61 -40.73 -12.10
N VAL A 12 -10.47 -41.34 -10.94
CA VAL A 12 -9.17 -41.95 -10.54
C VAL A 12 -8.96 -43.17 -11.39
N VAL A 13 -8.11 -43.08 -12.41
CA VAL A 13 -7.74 -44.18 -13.28
C VAL A 13 -6.48 -44.81 -12.74
N ASN A 14 -6.52 -46.12 -12.52
CA ASN A 14 -5.35 -46.94 -12.18
C ASN A 14 -4.27 -46.78 -13.28
N PRO A 15 -2.97 -46.67 -12.98
CA PRO A 15 -1.91 -46.53 -13.99
C PRO A 15 -1.86 -47.63 -15.04
N ALA A 16 -2.54 -48.76 -14.82
CA ALA A 16 -2.67 -49.86 -15.77
C ALA A 16 -3.81 -49.64 -16.79
N ASP A 17 -4.74 -48.70 -16.55
CA ASP A 17 -5.97 -48.51 -17.34
C ASP A 17 -5.94 -47.23 -18.20
N ILE A 18 -4.76 -46.72 -18.54
CA ILE A 18 -4.62 -45.60 -19.48
C ILE A 18 -4.84 -46.10 -20.91
N PHE A 19 -6.08 -46.50 -21.19
CA PHE A 19 -6.54 -46.81 -22.52
C PHE A 19 -7.86 -46.12 -22.82
N LEU A 20 -7.82 -45.32 -23.92
CA LEU A 20 -8.97 -44.93 -24.71
C LEU A 20 -9.67 -43.58 -24.39
N LYS A 21 -9.21 -42.52 -25.05
CA LYS A 21 -10.10 -41.67 -25.83
C LYS A 21 -9.83 -41.97 -27.30
N GLY A 22 -10.77 -42.62 -27.99
CA GLY A 22 -10.73 -42.78 -29.43
C GLY A 22 -9.84 -43.87 -30.00
N GLY A 23 -9.40 -44.90 -29.26
CA GLY A 23 -8.72 -46.05 -29.83
C GLY A 23 -7.27 -45.89 -30.23
N THR A 24 -6.60 -44.79 -29.89
CA THR A 24 -5.19 -44.54 -30.20
C THR A 24 -4.35 -44.64 -28.92
N LEU A 25 -3.29 -45.43 -28.94
CA LEU A 25 -2.31 -45.51 -27.86
C LEU A 25 -1.57 -44.16 -27.73
N LEU A 26 -1.50 -43.63 -26.52
CA LEU A 26 -0.67 -42.46 -26.26
C LEU A 26 0.80 -42.77 -26.48
N THR A 27 1.51 -41.86 -27.11
CA THR A 27 2.96 -41.96 -27.25
C THR A 27 3.66 -41.81 -25.90
N PRO A 28 4.88 -42.33 -25.73
CA PRO A 28 5.65 -42.15 -24.48
C PRO A 28 5.82 -40.66 -24.09
N GLU A 29 5.87 -39.78 -25.08
CA GLU A 29 5.97 -38.32 -24.88
C GLU A 29 4.65 -37.73 -24.31
N GLU A 30 3.51 -38.13 -24.86
CA GLU A 30 2.19 -37.72 -24.37
C GLU A 30 1.91 -38.22 -22.94
N VAL A 31 2.36 -39.45 -22.63
CA VAL A 31 2.27 -39.97 -21.25
C VAL A 31 3.16 -39.18 -20.28
N LEU A 32 4.33 -38.76 -20.73
CA LEU A 32 5.24 -37.93 -19.91
C LEU A 32 4.67 -36.54 -19.65
N GLU A 33 4.08 -35.93 -20.67
CA GLU A 33 3.41 -34.62 -20.52
C GLU A 33 2.19 -34.67 -19.58
N LEU A 34 1.38 -35.73 -19.69
CA LEU A 34 0.26 -35.95 -18.78
C LEU A 34 0.71 -36.10 -17.31
N ARG A 35 1.80 -36.84 -17.10
CA ARG A 35 2.39 -37.00 -15.75
C ARG A 35 2.93 -35.69 -15.21
N LYS A 36 3.57 -34.86 -16.03
CA LYS A 36 4.02 -33.53 -15.65
C LYS A 36 2.84 -32.63 -15.30
N ALA A 37 1.80 -32.62 -16.10
CA ALA A 37 0.59 -31.82 -15.82
C ALA A 37 -0.07 -32.24 -14.51
N GLN A 38 -0.23 -33.53 -14.24
CA GLN A 38 -0.77 -34.03 -12.97
C GLN A 38 0.12 -33.66 -11.77
N GLN A 39 1.44 -33.67 -11.94
CA GLN A 39 2.37 -33.28 -10.90
C GLN A 39 2.25 -31.79 -10.59
N LEU A 40 2.18 -30.93 -11.62
CA LEU A 40 1.99 -29.48 -11.43
C LEU A 40 0.65 -29.15 -10.75
N GLU A 41 -0.41 -29.88 -11.08
CA GLU A 41 -1.73 -29.71 -10.46
C GLU A 41 -1.70 -30.08 -8.96
N LEU A 42 -1.05 -31.19 -8.61
CA LEU A 42 -0.84 -31.57 -7.21
C LEU A 42 -0.03 -30.51 -6.45
N LEU A 43 1.03 -29.99 -7.06
CA LEU A 43 1.84 -28.94 -6.46
C LEU A 43 1.02 -27.66 -6.22
N ALA A 44 0.19 -27.27 -7.18
CA ALA A 44 -0.70 -26.11 -7.07
C ALA A 44 -1.72 -26.30 -5.94
N GLU A 45 -2.35 -27.47 -5.84
CA GLU A 45 -3.31 -27.77 -4.78
C GLU A 45 -2.67 -27.73 -3.39
N VAL A 46 -1.50 -28.35 -3.21
CA VAL A 46 -0.76 -28.31 -1.93
C VAL A 46 -0.38 -26.89 -1.56
N CYS A 47 0.03 -26.08 -2.54
CA CYS A 47 0.37 -24.68 -2.31
C CYS A 47 -0.85 -23.84 -1.93
N SER A 48 -1.99 -24.01 -2.60
CA SER A 48 -3.23 -23.30 -2.27
C SER A 48 -3.68 -23.60 -0.83
N LEU A 49 -3.65 -24.88 -0.44
CA LEU A 49 -3.97 -25.27 0.93
C LEU A 49 -3.04 -24.63 1.97
N TYR A 50 -1.76 -24.55 1.68
CA TYR A 50 -0.76 -24.03 2.61
C TYR A 50 -0.76 -22.49 2.69
N TYR A 51 -0.77 -21.79 1.53
CA TYR A 51 -0.58 -20.35 1.45
C TYR A 51 -1.88 -19.53 1.43
N GLU A 52 -2.97 -20.09 0.86
CA GLU A 52 -4.25 -19.38 0.73
C GLU A 52 -5.24 -19.78 1.83
N GLN A 53 -5.25 -21.07 2.20
CA GLN A 53 -6.14 -21.59 3.25
C GLN A 53 -5.46 -21.72 4.62
N GLU A 54 -4.19 -21.33 4.73
CA GLU A 54 -3.40 -21.31 5.97
C GLU A 54 -3.32 -22.66 6.70
N MET A 55 -3.53 -23.77 5.99
CA MET A 55 -3.41 -25.12 6.57
C MET A 55 -1.96 -25.44 6.92
N THR A 56 -1.77 -26.08 8.06
CA THR A 56 -0.45 -26.56 8.47
C THR A 56 0.00 -27.75 7.60
N GLN A 57 1.32 -27.96 7.50
CA GLN A 57 1.84 -29.13 6.78
C GLN A 57 1.36 -30.47 7.36
N ALA A 58 0.96 -30.50 8.65
CA ALA A 58 0.41 -31.71 9.28
C ALA A 58 -1.01 -31.98 8.80
N GLU A 59 -1.88 -30.98 8.74
CA GLU A 59 -3.25 -31.09 8.23
C GLU A 59 -3.27 -31.47 6.75
N ILE A 60 -2.38 -30.89 5.94
CA ILE A 60 -2.22 -31.25 4.53
C ILE A 60 -1.75 -32.70 4.39
N ALA A 61 -0.81 -33.13 5.23
CA ALA A 61 -0.31 -34.50 5.25
C ALA A 61 -1.43 -35.51 5.55
N GLU A 62 -2.29 -35.19 6.51
CA GLU A 62 -3.47 -35.98 6.84
C GLU A 62 -4.47 -36.03 5.69
N LYS A 63 -4.78 -34.88 5.09
CA LYS A 63 -5.73 -34.78 3.95
C LYS A 63 -5.31 -35.61 2.75
N PHE A 64 -4.01 -35.65 2.42
CA PHE A 64 -3.46 -36.41 1.28
C PHE A 64 -2.97 -37.79 1.64
N PHE A 65 -3.10 -38.22 2.89
CA PHE A 65 -2.57 -39.52 3.39
C PHE A 65 -1.07 -39.71 3.10
N ILE A 66 -0.27 -38.65 3.26
CA ILE A 66 1.19 -38.66 3.06
C ILE A 66 1.91 -38.18 4.32
N SER A 67 3.23 -38.30 4.37
CA SER A 67 4.01 -37.81 5.49
C SER A 67 4.20 -36.28 5.41
N ARG A 68 4.31 -35.60 6.57
CA ARG A 68 4.65 -34.18 6.69
C ARG A 68 5.91 -33.81 5.90
N SER A 69 6.94 -34.70 5.94
CA SER A 69 8.18 -34.49 5.19
C SER A 69 7.96 -34.52 3.66
N ARG A 70 6.94 -35.26 3.20
CA ARG A 70 6.55 -35.26 1.77
C ARG A 70 5.86 -33.96 1.38
N VAL A 71 4.99 -33.42 2.23
CA VAL A 71 4.37 -32.07 2.01
C VAL A 71 5.46 -31.01 1.92
N SER A 72 6.43 -30.99 2.84
CA SER A 72 7.55 -30.04 2.79
C SER A 72 8.33 -30.12 1.46
N ARG A 73 8.58 -31.34 0.94
CA ARG A 73 9.24 -31.54 -0.35
C ARG A 73 8.39 -31.06 -1.52
N LEU A 74 7.07 -31.28 -1.49
CA LEU A 74 6.16 -30.78 -2.52
C LEU A 74 6.13 -29.26 -2.57
N LEU A 75 6.11 -28.58 -1.42
CA LEU A 75 6.19 -27.10 -1.34
C LEU A 75 7.54 -26.57 -1.88
N THR A 76 8.64 -27.29 -1.63
CA THR A 76 9.95 -26.93 -2.20
C THR A 76 9.96 -27.10 -3.71
N MET A 77 9.46 -28.24 -4.20
CA MET A 77 9.36 -28.54 -5.64
C MET A 77 8.45 -27.54 -6.37
N ALA A 78 7.34 -27.12 -5.76
CA ALA A 78 6.45 -26.11 -6.33
C ALA A 78 7.15 -24.77 -6.56
N ARG A 79 8.12 -24.44 -5.72
CA ARG A 79 8.95 -23.25 -5.86
C ARG A 79 9.98 -23.41 -6.97
N GLU A 80 10.62 -24.58 -7.05
CA GLU A 80 11.61 -24.93 -8.08
C GLU A 80 10.98 -25.00 -9.48
N GLU A 81 9.76 -25.54 -9.58
CA GLU A 81 8.98 -25.63 -10.83
C GLU A 81 8.24 -24.32 -11.19
N GLY A 82 8.36 -23.28 -10.37
CA GLY A 82 7.71 -21.99 -10.62
C GLY A 82 6.19 -21.98 -10.46
N VAL A 83 5.59 -23.01 -9.84
CA VAL A 83 4.15 -23.06 -9.52
C VAL A 83 3.76 -21.97 -8.55
N ILE A 84 4.68 -21.60 -7.63
CA ILE A 84 4.56 -20.45 -6.76
C ILE A 84 5.78 -19.54 -6.91
N SER A 85 5.52 -18.23 -6.85
CA SER A 85 6.57 -17.22 -6.75
C SER A 85 6.30 -16.34 -5.53
N PHE A 86 7.36 -15.99 -4.79
CA PHE A 86 7.26 -15.04 -3.69
C PHE A 86 7.78 -13.68 -4.14
N ASN A 87 6.95 -12.69 -4.04
CA ASN A 87 7.40 -11.32 -4.11
C ASN A 87 7.57 -10.79 -2.69
N ILE A 88 8.77 -10.94 -2.15
CA ILE A 88 9.12 -10.32 -0.88
C ILE A 88 9.34 -8.83 -1.18
N LYS A 89 8.37 -8.00 -0.82
CA LYS A 89 8.56 -6.55 -0.85
C LYS A 89 9.63 -6.20 0.18
N HIS A 90 10.85 -6.10 -0.27
CA HIS A 90 11.88 -5.42 0.50
C HIS A 90 11.50 -3.93 0.46
N PHE A 91 11.05 -3.39 1.57
CA PHE A 91 11.07 -1.94 1.78
C PHE A 91 12.54 -1.57 1.64
N GLY A 92 12.89 -0.68 0.72
CA GLY A 92 14.25 -0.36 0.32
C GLY A 92 15.26 -0.41 1.48
N GLU A 93 16.50 -0.67 1.19
CA GLU A 93 17.52 -0.83 2.24
C GLU A 93 17.54 0.40 3.15
N ARG A 94 17.36 0.18 4.45
CA ARG A 94 17.39 1.24 5.45
C ARG A 94 18.83 1.59 5.83
N CYS A 95 19.09 2.88 5.96
CA CYS A 95 20.37 3.39 6.41
C CYS A 95 20.41 3.55 7.93
N PHE A 96 20.50 2.46 8.67
CA PHE A 96 20.42 2.45 10.15
C PHE A 96 21.43 3.36 10.83
N GLU A 97 22.64 3.51 10.29
CA GLU A 97 23.67 4.40 10.84
C GLU A 97 23.21 5.86 10.81
N PHE A 98 22.68 6.30 9.67
CA PHE A 98 22.13 7.65 9.53
C PHE A 98 20.89 7.83 10.43
N GLU A 99 20.02 6.83 10.55
CA GLU A 99 18.88 6.89 11.44
C GLU A 99 19.30 7.17 12.88
N GLN A 100 20.31 6.45 13.39
CA GLN A 100 20.82 6.65 14.74
C GLN A 100 21.48 8.01 14.93
N MET A 101 22.19 8.49 13.92
CA MET A 101 22.82 9.81 13.95
C MET A 101 21.77 10.93 13.98
N PHE A 102 20.78 10.89 13.09
CA PHE A 102 19.73 11.89 13.01
C PHE A 102 18.80 11.85 14.23
N LYS A 103 18.43 10.65 14.72
CA LYS A 103 17.64 10.49 15.92
C LYS A 103 18.28 11.20 17.13
N ARG A 104 19.57 11.04 17.32
CA ARG A 104 20.33 11.71 18.39
C ARG A 104 20.46 13.22 18.17
N LYS A 105 20.78 13.63 16.94
CA LYS A 105 21.01 15.04 16.61
C LYS A 105 19.76 15.90 16.74
N TYR A 106 18.60 15.37 16.32
CA TYR A 106 17.35 16.10 16.26
C TYR A 106 16.34 15.68 17.35
N GLN A 107 16.73 14.80 18.25
CA GLN A 107 15.90 14.29 19.36
C GLN A 107 14.55 13.76 18.86
N LEU A 108 14.57 13.00 17.76
CA LEU A 108 13.38 12.39 17.18
C LEU A 108 13.05 11.08 17.91
N ASP A 109 11.76 10.82 18.13
CA ASP A 109 11.29 9.54 18.68
C ASP A 109 11.58 8.39 17.71
N ASP A 110 11.25 8.58 16.44
CA ASP A 110 11.53 7.63 15.37
C ASP A 110 11.97 8.35 14.09
N ILE A 111 12.80 7.69 13.31
CA ILE A 111 13.21 8.11 11.97
C ILE A 111 13.49 6.89 11.11
N PHE A 112 13.12 6.96 9.84
CA PHE A 112 13.33 5.93 8.84
C PHE A 112 14.01 6.57 7.63
N ILE A 113 15.20 6.07 7.28
CA ILE A 113 15.99 6.59 6.16
C ILE A 113 16.20 5.45 5.17
N LEU A 114 15.74 5.66 3.93
CA LEU A 114 15.92 4.72 2.83
C LEU A 114 17.17 5.05 2.02
N ASN A 115 17.87 4.00 1.59
CA ASN A 115 18.89 4.13 0.56
C ASN A 115 18.23 4.42 -0.79
N SER A 116 18.73 5.42 -1.50
CA SER A 116 18.23 5.80 -2.84
C SER A 116 18.95 5.10 -3.99
N ASP A 117 20.02 4.34 -3.71
CA ASP A 117 20.84 3.71 -4.74
C ASP A 117 20.00 2.75 -5.59
N GLY A 118 20.09 2.88 -6.90
CA GLY A 118 19.37 2.05 -7.85
C GLY A 118 17.88 2.35 -8.02
N HIS A 119 17.35 3.40 -7.39
CA HIS A 119 15.95 3.80 -7.47
C HIS A 119 15.80 5.20 -8.09
N ASP A 120 14.81 5.36 -8.95
CA ASP A 120 14.39 6.67 -9.41
C ASP A 120 13.51 7.39 -8.37
N GLU A 121 13.23 8.68 -8.60
CA GLU A 121 12.44 9.51 -7.68
C GLU A 121 11.02 8.98 -7.47
N ALA A 122 10.39 8.38 -8.48
CA ALA A 122 9.04 7.84 -8.38
C ALA A 122 9.02 6.55 -7.54
N GLN A 123 9.99 5.67 -7.75
CA GLN A 123 10.18 4.46 -6.96
C GLN A 123 10.46 4.80 -5.48
N MET A 124 11.38 5.74 -5.23
CA MET A 124 11.67 6.20 -3.88
C MET A 124 10.45 6.77 -3.18
N ARG A 125 9.64 7.54 -3.88
CA ARG A 125 8.39 8.11 -3.34
C ARG A 125 7.39 7.03 -2.96
N THR A 126 7.28 5.98 -3.76
CA THR A 126 6.43 4.81 -3.46
C THR A 126 6.93 4.06 -2.23
N LEU A 127 8.23 3.75 -2.17
CA LEU A 127 8.84 3.07 -1.02
C LEU A 127 8.69 3.87 0.28
N MET A 128 8.93 5.19 0.22
CA MET A 128 8.71 6.09 1.35
C MET A 128 7.25 6.10 1.80
N GLY A 129 6.31 6.13 0.85
CA GLY A 129 4.88 6.09 1.13
C GLY A 129 4.46 4.79 1.82
N GLU A 130 4.92 3.66 1.33
CA GLU A 130 4.65 2.34 1.94
C GLU A 130 5.24 2.22 3.35
N MET A 131 6.48 2.70 3.54
CA MET A 131 7.13 2.70 4.86
C MET A 131 6.39 3.60 5.85
N ALA A 132 6.06 4.83 5.45
CA ALA A 132 5.29 5.76 6.26
C ALA A 132 3.91 5.18 6.62
N ALA A 133 3.21 4.58 5.65
CA ALA A 133 1.92 3.94 5.89
C ALA A 133 2.00 2.79 6.90
N ASN A 134 3.04 1.96 6.82
CA ASN A 134 3.25 0.88 7.79
C ASN A 134 3.49 1.40 9.21
N TYR A 135 4.21 2.50 9.36
CA TYR A 135 4.40 3.16 10.65
C TYR A 135 3.09 3.77 11.16
N ILE A 136 2.40 4.55 10.32
CA ILE A 136 1.15 5.23 10.65
C ILE A 136 0.07 4.23 11.06
N ASN A 137 -0.10 3.12 10.32
CA ASN A 137 -1.09 2.08 10.66
C ASN A 137 -0.95 1.53 12.09
N LYS A 138 0.27 1.55 12.66
CA LYS A 138 0.52 1.12 14.05
C LYS A 138 0.21 2.21 15.08
N GLN A 139 0.18 3.47 14.65
CA GLN A 139 -0.07 4.63 15.53
C GLN A 139 -1.55 5.00 15.59
N LEU A 140 -2.33 4.63 14.57
CA LEU A 140 -3.75 4.96 14.50
C LEU A 140 -4.54 4.24 15.59
N LYS A 141 -5.38 5.00 16.28
CA LYS A 141 -6.28 4.52 17.34
C LYS A 141 -7.73 4.93 17.04
N PRO A 142 -8.72 4.21 17.55
CA PRO A 142 -10.12 4.57 17.36
C PRO A 142 -10.43 6.00 17.80
N ARG A 143 -11.23 6.70 16.99
CA ARG A 143 -11.75 8.07 17.25
C ARG A 143 -10.69 9.16 17.36
N GLN A 144 -9.46 8.93 16.87
CA GLN A 144 -8.46 9.97 16.79
C GLN A 144 -8.84 11.02 15.75
N THR A 145 -8.40 12.25 15.99
CA THR A 145 -8.39 13.34 15.01
C THR A 145 -7.03 13.32 14.30
N VAL A 146 -7.05 13.09 12.99
CA VAL A 146 -5.86 13.01 12.14
C VAL A 146 -5.82 14.19 11.20
N GLY A 147 -4.81 15.04 11.35
CA GLY A 147 -4.53 16.14 10.43
C GLY A 147 -3.80 15.67 9.19
N ILE A 148 -4.21 16.12 8.01
CA ILE A 148 -3.51 15.80 6.74
C ILE A 148 -3.15 17.06 5.96
N SER A 149 -1.94 17.07 5.40
CA SER A 149 -1.54 18.04 4.38
C SER A 149 -1.69 17.42 2.98
N TRP A 150 -1.21 18.11 1.97
CA TRP A 150 -1.17 17.62 0.59
C TRP A 150 0.28 17.49 0.12
N GLY A 151 0.47 16.79 -1.00
CA GLY A 151 1.77 16.60 -1.66
C GLY A 151 1.90 15.20 -2.26
N LYS A 152 2.86 15.05 -3.17
CA LYS A 152 3.10 13.77 -3.88
C LYS A 152 3.45 12.63 -2.90
N SER A 153 4.24 12.91 -1.86
CA SER A 153 4.57 11.90 -0.82
C SER A 153 3.36 11.56 0.04
N MET A 154 2.51 12.55 0.37
CA MET A 154 1.28 12.33 1.10
C MET A 154 0.30 11.45 0.31
N GLU A 155 0.19 11.67 -1.00
CA GLU A 155 -0.63 10.82 -1.88
C GLU A 155 -0.20 9.36 -1.81
N GLN A 156 1.10 9.07 -1.97
CA GLN A 156 1.62 7.70 -1.89
C GLN A 156 1.42 7.09 -0.51
N THR A 157 1.64 7.87 0.54
CA THR A 157 1.42 7.41 1.92
C THR A 157 -0.05 7.05 2.16
N ILE A 158 -0.98 7.93 1.81
CA ILE A 158 -2.42 7.70 2.00
C ILE A 158 -2.91 6.54 1.12
N ALA A 159 -2.40 6.41 -0.10
CA ALA A 159 -2.71 5.27 -0.97
C ALA A 159 -2.28 3.94 -0.36
N ALA A 160 -1.13 3.89 0.31
CA ALA A 160 -0.57 2.70 0.92
C ALA A 160 -1.16 2.36 2.32
N LEU A 161 -1.92 3.27 2.96
CA LEU A 161 -2.59 2.99 4.24
C LEU A 161 -3.59 1.84 4.08
N LYS A 162 -3.60 0.93 5.05
CA LYS A 162 -4.55 -0.20 5.08
C LYS A 162 -5.93 0.28 5.53
N PRO A 163 -7.01 -0.14 4.86
CA PRO A 163 -8.37 0.19 5.29
C PRO A 163 -8.66 -0.33 6.70
N ALA A 164 -9.23 0.52 7.55
CA ALA A 164 -9.61 0.19 8.92
C ALA A 164 -10.86 1.00 9.33
N PRO A 165 -12.04 0.74 8.73
CA PRO A 165 -13.25 1.55 8.94
C PRO A 165 -13.75 1.51 10.39
N TYR A 166 -13.41 0.47 11.14
CA TYR A 166 -13.73 0.35 12.57
C TYR A 166 -13.05 1.42 13.45
N LEU A 167 -12.01 2.09 12.94
CA LEU A 167 -11.33 3.15 13.68
C LEU A 167 -12.19 4.42 13.80
N ASN A 168 -13.10 4.66 12.85
CA ASN A 168 -14.02 5.80 12.88
C ASN A 168 -13.31 7.11 13.23
N LEU A 169 -12.31 7.47 12.43
CA LEU A 169 -11.45 8.64 12.65
C LEU A 169 -12.19 9.96 12.34
N GLU A 170 -11.70 11.07 12.88
CA GLU A 170 -11.95 12.39 12.33
C GLU A 170 -10.72 12.83 11.54
N VAL A 171 -10.87 13.19 10.27
CA VAL A 171 -9.75 13.61 9.41
C VAL A 171 -9.91 15.09 9.06
N VAL A 172 -8.92 15.91 9.38
CA VAL A 172 -8.95 17.35 9.16
C VAL A 172 -7.82 17.82 8.26
N GLN A 173 -8.14 18.66 7.29
CA GLN A 173 -7.15 19.34 6.46
C GLN A 173 -6.44 20.41 7.29
N VAL A 174 -5.09 20.37 7.38
CA VAL A 174 -4.30 21.27 8.23
C VAL A 174 -3.65 22.44 7.48
N ILE A 175 -3.66 22.41 6.16
CA ILE A 175 -3.05 23.45 5.32
C ILE A 175 -4.02 23.87 4.21
N GLY A 176 -4.00 25.14 3.85
CA GLY A 176 -4.85 25.69 2.79
C GLY A 176 -4.63 25.05 1.43
N GLY A 177 -5.60 25.18 0.55
CA GLY A 177 -5.54 24.67 -0.82
C GLY A 177 -4.67 25.52 -1.73
N ILE A 178 -4.13 24.90 -2.77
CA ILE A 178 -3.46 25.58 -3.88
C ILE A 178 -4.25 25.32 -5.18
N LEU A 179 -4.21 26.30 -6.09
CA LEU A 179 -4.71 26.11 -7.44
C LEU A 179 -3.70 25.25 -8.22
N VAL A 180 -3.95 23.96 -8.28
CA VAL A 180 -3.10 23.04 -9.06
C VAL A 180 -3.84 22.62 -10.32
N GLN A 181 -3.20 22.77 -11.48
CA GLN A 181 -3.71 22.24 -12.74
C GLN A 181 -3.70 20.70 -12.77
N ASN A 182 -2.97 20.07 -11.83
CA ASN A 182 -2.90 18.62 -11.74
C ASN A 182 -3.88 18.10 -10.67
N PRO A 183 -4.96 17.40 -11.05
CA PRO A 183 -5.97 16.89 -10.11
C PRO A 183 -5.45 15.81 -9.16
N VAL A 184 -4.24 15.30 -9.38
CA VAL A 184 -3.65 14.21 -8.58
C VAL A 184 -3.29 14.67 -7.15
N ILE A 185 -2.95 15.95 -6.97
CA ILE A 185 -2.54 16.51 -5.66
C ILE A 185 -3.72 17.20 -4.96
N ASN A 186 -4.93 16.89 -5.33
CA ASN A 186 -6.12 17.56 -4.82
C ASN A 186 -6.47 17.11 -3.40
N ILE A 187 -6.48 18.04 -2.44
CA ILE A 187 -6.82 17.79 -1.03
C ILE A 187 -8.19 17.12 -0.86
N PRO A 188 -9.27 17.53 -1.53
CA PRO A 188 -10.55 16.84 -1.47
C PRO A 188 -10.45 15.35 -1.78
N ARG A 189 -9.60 14.96 -2.73
CA ARG A 189 -9.36 13.55 -3.05
C ARG A 189 -8.65 12.81 -1.91
N LEU A 190 -7.59 13.40 -1.34
CA LEU A 190 -6.87 12.78 -0.21
C LEU A 190 -7.77 12.64 1.01
N LEU A 191 -8.55 13.67 1.31
CA LEU A 191 -9.53 13.64 2.40
C LEU A 191 -10.59 12.56 2.15
N GLY A 192 -11.14 12.47 0.92
CA GLY A 192 -12.11 11.44 0.51
C GLY A 192 -11.56 10.03 0.68
N THR A 193 -10.30 9.80 0.23
CA THR A 193 -9.64 8.50 0.40
C THR A 193 -9.49 8.11 1.88
N MET A 194 -9.15 9.05 2.75
CA MET A 194 -9.08 8.80 4.19
C MET A 194 -10.46 8.49 4.78
N VAL A 195 -11.48 9.22 4.36
CA VAL A 195 -12.88 8.98 4.79
C VAL A 195 -13.32 7.56 4.42
N GLU A 196 -13.07 7.13 3.20
CA GLU A 196 -13.42 5.79 2.72
C GLU A 196 -12.65 4.69 3.47
N LYS A 197 -11.33 4.84 3.61
CA LYS A 197 -10.48 3.82 4.24
C LYS A 197 -10.77 3.60 5.73
N PHE A 198 -11.15 4.67 6.44
CA PHE A 198 -11.24 4.64 7.90
C PHE A 198 -12.65 4.86 8.45
N GLY A 199 -13.67 4.94 7.60
CA GLY A 199 -15.03 5.29 8.04
C GLY A 199 -15.05 6.65 8.74
N ALA A 200 -14.20 7.58 8.28
CA ALA A 200 -13.90 8.83 8.98
C ALA A 200 -14.93 9.92 8.69
N THR A 201 -15.01 10.91 9.59
CA THR A 201 -15.63 12.21 9.30
C THR A 201 -14.55 13.14 8.75
N GLY A 202 -14.79 13.73 7.57
CA GLY A 202 -13.84 14.66 6.92
C GLY A 202 -14.14 16.12 7.24
N VAL A 203 -13.14 16.90 7.60
CA VAL A 203 -13.22 18.35 7.83
C VAL A 203 -12.27 19.06 6.86
N ALA A 204 -12.81 19.70 5.83
CA ALA A 204 -12.05 20.46 4.86
C ALA A 204 -11.74 21.89 5.36
N LEU A 205 -10.51 22.35 5.12
CA LEU A 205 -10.13 23.75 5.29
C LEU A 205 -10.30 24.49 3.95
N ASN A 206 -11.46 25.06 3.72
CA ASN A 206 -11.80 25.77 2.49
C ASN A 206 -11.18 27.18 2.44
N ALA A 207 -9.88 27.24 2.57
CA ALA A 207 -9.10 28.48 2.50
C ALA A 207 -7.92 28.30 1.54
N PRO A 208 -7.48 29.35 0.84
CA PRO A 208 -6.25 29.30 0.06
C PRO A 208 -5.02 29.14 0.96
N LEU A 209 -3.95 28.60 0.41
CA LEU A 209 -2.67 28.42 1.11
C LEU A 209 -2.07 29.79 1.50
N LEU A 210 -2.07 30.72 0.55
CA LEU A 210 -1.57 32.08 0.70
C LEU A 210 -2.67 33.09 0.42
N LEU A 211 -2.56 34.23 1.04
CA LEU A 211 -3.44 35.37 0.90
C LEU A 211 -2.59 36.63 0.68
N ASP A 212 -3.11 37.55 -0.12
CA ASP A 212 -2.38 38.74 -0.59
C ASP A 212 -2.07 39.76 0.55
N SER A 213 -2.72 39.64 1.68
CA SER A 213 -2.47 40.55 2.81
C SER A 213 -2.75 39.93 4.17
N PRO A 214 -2.06 40.39 5.23
CA PRO A 214 -2.34 40.01 6.62
C PRO A 214 -3.79 40.27 7.03
N GLU A 215 -4.40 41.32 6.51
CA GLU A 215 -5.80 41.68 6.81
C GLU A 215 -6.75 40.64 6.19
N ALA A 216 -6.55 40.23 4.94
CA ALA A 216 -7.32 39.17 4.32
C ALA A 216 -7.20 37.86 5.12
N CYS A 217 -5.98 37.52 5.59
CA CYS A 217 -5.75 36.36 6.43
C CYS A 217 -6.52 36.47 7.77
N ARG A 218 -6.53 37.60 8.38
CA ARG A 218 -7.28 37.86 9.63
C ARG A 218 -8.79 37.68 9.43
N LEU A 219 -9.34 38.25 8.36
CA LEU A 219 -10.77 38.18 8.04
C LEU A 219 -11.22 36.76 7.71
N ILE A 220 -10.46 36.02 6.90
CA ILE A 220 -10.83 34.64 6.52
C ILE A 220 -10.81 33.71 7.74
N LYS A 221 -9.86 33.88 8.67
CA LYS A 221 -9.78 33.10 9.91
C LYS A 221 -10.97 33.31 10.84
N GLN A 222 -11.70 34.40 10.70
CA GLN A 222 -12.90 34.68 11.48
C GLN A 222 -14.16 34.02 10.93
N GLN A 223 -14.11 33.49 9.69
CA GLN A 223 -15.24 32.76 9.12
C GLN A 223 -15.52 31.51 9.93
N PRO A 224 -16.77 31.23 10.36
CA PRO A 224 -17.06 30.13 11.28
C PRO A 224 -16.56 28.75 10.79
N ALA A 225 -16.71 28.44 9.51
CA ALA A 225 -16.26 27.18 8.94
C ALA A 225 -14.73 27.05 8.95
N ILE A 226 -14.02 28.13 8.66
CA ILE A 226 -12.54 28.18 8.68
C ILE A 226 -12.03 28.08 10.12
N ALA A 227 -12.62 28.88 11.04
CA ALA A 227 -12.28 28.84 12.45
C ALA A 227 -12.48 27.45 13.05
N PHE A 228 -13.57 26.77 12.71
CA PHE A 228 -13.84 25.38 13.12
C PHE A 228 -12.77 24.42 12.62
N ALA A 229 -12.45 24.44 11.31
CA ALA A 229 -11.42 23.56 10.75
C ALA A 229 -10.04 23.81 11.38
N LEU A 230 -9.66 25.07 11.59
CA LEU A 230 -8.39 25.43 12.23
C LEU A 230 -8.34 24.99 13.72
N ASP A 231 -9.46 25.08 14.44
CA ASP A 231 -9.54 24.59 15.82
C ASP A 231 -9.36 23.08 15.88
N LYS A 232 -10.03 22.33 14.99
CA LYS A 232 -9.86 20.89 14.85
C LYS A 232 -8.41 20.52 14.49
N ALA A 233 -7.80 21.23 13.54
CA ALA A 233 -6.41 21.00 13.15
C ALA A 233 -5.43 21.20 14.31
N ARG A 234 -5.64 22.23 15.15
CA ARG A 234 -4.79 22.48 16.34
C ARG A 234 -4.93 21.42 17.42
N LYS A 235 -6.06 20.73 17.47
CA LYS A 235 -6.36 19.66 18.43
C LYS A 235 -6.14 18.27 17.87
N ALA A 236 -5.57 18.15 16.67
CA ALA A 236 -5.31 16.86 16.07
C ALA A 236 -4.32 16.03 16.92
N ASP A 237 -4.66 14.75 17.13
CA ASP A 237 -3.83 13.80 17.87
C ASP A 237 -2.60 13.37 17.06
N LEU A 238 -2.71 13.39 15.74
CA LEU A 238 -1.66 13.03 14.80
C LEU A 238 -1.75 13.93 13.57
N ILE A 239 -0.63 14.46 13.11
CA ILE A 239 -0.55 15.25 11.88
C ILE A 239 0.38 14.57 10.90
N LEU A 240 -0.13 14.33 9.69
CA LEU A 240 0.63 13.79 8.56
C LEU A 240 0.95 14.94 7.60
N THR A 241 2.23 15.21 7.43
CA THR A 241 2.69 16.27 6.53
C THR A 241 3.93 15.87 5.76
N GLY A 242 4.09 16.44 4.56
CA GLY A 242 5.32 16.36 3.79
C GLY A 242 6.20 17.57 4.03
N VAL A 243 7.52 17.38 3.88
CA VAL A 243 8.49 18.47 3.86
C VAL A 243 8.99 18.64 2.44
N GLY A 244 8.83 19.83 1.87
CA GLY A 244 9.30 20.19 0.55
C GLY A 244 10.76 20.66 0.57
N GLY A 245 11.44 20.55 -0.57
CA GLY A 245 12.74 21.16 -0.76
C GLY A 245 12.62 22.67 -1.03
N VAL A 246 13.72 23.40 -0.80
CA VAL A 246 13.83 24.85 -1.12
C VAL A 246 14.47 25.10 -2.51
N ASN A 247 14.77 24.04 -3.25
CA ASN A 247 15.30 24.15 -4.61
C ASN A 247 14.18 24.56 -5.57
N LYS A 248 14.42 25.52 -6.45
CA LYS A 248 13.44 26.03 -7.43
C LYS A 248 12.83 24.92 -8.29
N ASP A 249 13.60 23.90 -8.67
CA ASP A 249 13.13 22.79 -9.50
C ASP A 249 12.22 21.80 -8.77
N THR A 250 12.25 21.80 -7.43
CA THR A 250 11.51 20.86 -6.57
C THR A 250 10.40 21.51 -5.75
N LEU A 251 10.31 22.85 -5.77
CA LEU A 251 9.30 23.60 -5.01
C LEU A 251 7.89 23.27 -5.51
N SER A 252 7.10 22.64 -4.65
CA SER A 252 5.67 22.39 -4.91
C SER A 252 4.89 23.70 -5.14
N TYR A 253 5.40 24.82 -4.66
CA TYR A 253 4.84 26.17 -4.80
C TYR A 253 4.91 26.74 -6.22
N LEU A 254 5.92 26.36 -7.03
CA LEU A 254 5.98 26.72 -8.47
C LEU A 254 4.74 26.22 -9.23
N TRP A 255 4.14 25.14 -8.76
CA TRP A 255 2.95 24.54 -9.34
C TRP A 255 1.66 25.27 -8.90
N SER A 256 1.77 26.15 -7.90
CA SER A 256 0.64 26.93 -7.37
C SER A 256 0.53 28.34 -7.97
N GLY A 257 1.43 28.70 -8.91
CA GLY A 257 1.47 30.05 -9.46
C GLY A 257 2.04 31.12 -8.49
N ILE A 258 2.71 30.70 -7.42
CA ILE A 258 3.38 31.60 -6.48
C ILE A 258 4.70 32.04 -7.11
N ASP A 259 4.93 33.34 -7.16
CA ASP A 259 6.21 33.92 -7.59
C ASP A 259 7.26 33.71 -6.48
N THR A 260 8.03 32.62 -6.62
CA THR A 260 9.06 32.23 -5.64
C THR A 260 10.20 33.24 -5.52
N ASP A 261 10.47 34.03 -6.55
CA ASP A 261 11.54 35.05 -6.50
C ASP A 261 11.12 36.26 -5.66
N ARG A 262 9.82 36.46 -5.47
CA ARG A 262 9.25 37.54 -4.66
C ARG A 262 8.99 37.14 -3.21
N GLU A 263 8.67 35.88 -2.97
CA GLU A 263 8.23 35.39 -1.66
C GLU A 263 9.32 34.68 -0.86
N PHE A 264 10.34 34.13 -1.54
CA PHE A 264 11.47 33.44 -0.92
C PHE A 264 12.78 34.21 -1.14
N GLN A 265 12.83 35.49 -0.81
CA GLN A 265 14.12 36.14 -0.65
C GLN A 265 14.85 35.49 0.52
N PRO A 266 16.16 35.15 0.39
CA PRO A 266 16.90 34.59 1.51
C PRO A 266 16.87 35.56 2.69
N LEU A 267 16.44 35.04 3.85
CA LEU A 267 16.53 35.70 5.14
C LEU A 267 17.98 35.96 5.50
#